data_d20158f60b9e321dea5d3f52c6889dfe
#
_entry.id   d20158f60b9e321dea5d3f52c6889dfe
#
_cell.length_a   1.000
_cell.length_b   1.000
_cell.length_c   1.000
_cell.angle_alpha   90.00
_cell.angle_beta   90.00
_cell.angle_gamma   90.00
#
_symmetry.space_group_name_H-M   'P 1'
#
loop_
_entity.id
_entity.type
_entity.pdbx_description
1 polymer ?
#
loop_
_entity_poly.entity_id
_entity_poly.type
_entity_poly.pdbx_seq_one_letter_code
_entity_poly.pdbx_strand_id
1 'polypeptide(L)'
;LGLAKKGYKVGLMDVDIHGPDVCRMLNLNNKLHESQTAGGGLIPPMMYGDNLKVISLEYMMEDRDDPIIWRGPLKVQAIRQFVADIDWGDLDYLVIDAPPGTGDEPLTVAQNIKDAQALVVTTPQEVALADVRKSLNFCKHVEMNVIGMVENMSGFICPHCEETVEIFKTGGGEKTAHEFGVN
;
A
#
# COMPACT_ATOMS: atom_id res chain seq x y z
N LEU A 1 -5.71 7.40 -6.32
CA LEU A 1 -6.78 8.28 -6.84
C LEU A 1 -6.23 9.51 -7.55
N GLY A 2 -5.27 10.25 -6.96
CA GLY A 2 -4.72 11.47 -7.56
C GLY A 2 -4.09 11.26 -8.93
N LEU A 3 -3.33 10.19 -9.12
CA LEU A 3 -2.74 9.82 -10.41
C LEU A 3 -3.82 9.46 -11.44
N ALA A 4 -4.80 8.65 -11.06
CA ALA A 4 -5.89 8.26 -11.94
C ALA A 4 -6.73 9.47 -12.39
N LYS A 5 -6.99 10.43 -11.49
CA LYS A 5 -7.65 11.71 -11.83
C LYS A 5 -6.85 12.57 -12.81
N LYS A 6 -5.54 12.43 -12.86
CA LYS A 6 -4.67 13.08 -13.85
C LYS A 6 -4.62 12.33 -15.19
N GLY A 7 -5.35 11.23 -15.34
CA GLY A 7 -5.43 10.47 -16.58
C GLY A 7 -4.42 9.32 -16.71
N TYR A 8 -3.58 9.07 -15.69
CA TYR A 8 -2.67 7.93 -15.70
C TYR A 8 -3.42 6.61 -15.48
N LYS A 9 -2.97 5.55 -16.15
CA LYS A 9 -3.42 4.18 -15.91
C LYS A 9 -2.74 3.64 -14.65
N VAL A 10 -3.51 3.40 -13.60
CA VAL A 10 -3.00 3.06 -12.27
C VAL A 10 -3.51 1.70 -11.83
N GLY A 11 -2.59 0.85 -11.37
CA GLY A 11 -2.92 -0.32 -10.56
C GLY A 11 -2.76 0.03 -9.08
N LEU A 12 -3.68 -0.46 -8.25
CA LEU A 12 -3.60 -0.41 -6.79
C LEU A 12 -3.69 -1.84 -6.27
N MET A 13 -2.59 -2.31 -5.66
CA MET A 13 -2.46 -3.64 -5.11
C MET A 13 -2.36 -3.54 -3.59
N ASP A 14 -3.39 -4.01 -2.89
CA ASP A 14 -3.42 -4.08 -1.44
C ASP A 14 -2.82 -5.41 -0.99
N VAL A 15 -1.69 -5.34 -0.31
CA VAL A 15 -0.98 -6.50 0.25
C VAL A 15 -1.02 -6.53 1.79
N ASP A 16 -1.77 -5.64 2.43
CA ASP A 16 -2.06 -5.73 3.85
C ASP A 16 -3.09 -6.84 4.11
N ILE A 17 -2.58 -8.04 4.30
CA ILE A 17 -3.40 -9.25 4.46
C ILE A 17 -4.20 -9.26 5.75
N HIS A 18 -3.72 -8.57 6.78
CA HIS A 18 -4.37 -8.56 8.09
C HIS A 18 -5.44 -7.47 8.26
N GLY A 19 -5.32 -6.38 7.52
CA GLY A 19 -6.24 -5.25 7.55
C GLY A 19 -6.46 -4.66 6.17
N PRO A 20 -6.98 -5.43 5.20
CA PRO A 20 -7.17 -4.93 3.84
C PRO A 20 -8.33 -3.92 3.83
N ASP A 21 -8.01 -2.65 3.74
CA ASP A 21 -9.00 -1.56 3.83
C ASP A 21 -9.24 -0.83 2.50
N VAL A 22 -8.43 -1.08 1.48
CA VAL A 22 -8.50 -0.37 0.19
C VAL A 22 -9.90 -0.49 -0.43
N CYS A 23 -10.51 -1.66 -0.40
CA CYS A 23 -11.83 -1.87 -0.99
C CYS A 23 -12.94 -1.16 -0.22
N ARG A 24 -12.86 -1.12 1.11
CA ARG A 24 -13.77 -0.35 1.97
C ARG A 24 -13.65 1.15 1.67
N MET A 25 -12.43 1.67 1.59
CA MET A 25 -12.17 3.08 1.30
C MET A 25 -12.68 3.52 -0.07
N LEU A 26 -12.67 2.62 -1.05
CA LEU A 26 -13.16 2.87 -2.41
C LEU A 26 -14.62 2.47 -2.60
N ASN A 27 -15.29 1.93 -1.57
CA ASN A 27 -16.67 1.40 -1.64
C ASN A 27 -16.86 0.37 -2.77
N LEU A 28 -15.86 -0.49 -2.94
CA LEU A 28 -15.87 -1.57 -3.92
C LEU A 28 -16.46 -2.83 -3.27
N ASN A 29 -17.59 -3.32 -3.75
CA ASN A 29 -18.35 -4.40 -3.12
C ASN A 29 -18.44 -5.70 -3.94
N ASN A 30 -17.75 -5.76 -5.10
CA ASN A 30 -17.83 -6.92 -5.98
C ASN A 30 -16.90 -8.02 -5.48
N LYS A 31 -17.41 -9.25 -5.36
CA LYS A 31 -16.59 -10.45 -5.11
C LYS A 31 -16.05 -10.98 -6.43
N LEU A 32 -14.81 -11.49 -6.43
CA LEU A 32 -14.32 -12.31 -7.53
C LEU A 32 -15.17 -13.58 -7.58
N HIS A 33 -15.91 -13.77 -8.67
CA HIS A 33 -16.63 -15.03 -8.88
C HIS A 33 -15.63 -16.12 -9.30
N GLU A 34 -15.70 -17.29 -8.67
CA GLU A 34 -14.88 -18.47 -8.99
C GLU A 34 -14.91 -18.86 -10.49
N SER A 35 -15.98 -18.50 -11.18
CA SER A 35 -16.10 -18.73 -12.64
C SER A 35 -15.08 -17.96 -13.48
N GLN A 36 -14.47 -16.91 -12.94
CA GLN A 36 -13.48 -16.11 -13.67
C GLN A 36 -12.06 -16.69 -13.55
N THR A 37 -11.82 -17.55 -12.56
CA THR A 37 -10.53 -18.20 -12.33
C THR A 37 -10.42 -19.60 -12.94
N ALA A 38 -11.55 -20.24 -13.27
CA ALA A 38 -11.61 -21.64 -13.74
C ALA A 38 -11.11 -21.86 -15.19
N GLY A 39 -10.84 -20.81 -15.94
CA GLY A 39 -10.47 -20.89 -17.37
C GLY A 39 -8.99 -20.81 -17.69
N GLY A 40 -8.09 -20.68 -16.72
CA GLY A 40 -6.64 -20.58 -16.95
C GLY A 40 -6.19 -19.26 -17.59
N GLY A 41 -7.02 -18.22 -17.57
CA GLY A 41 -6.69 -16.86 -18.02
C GLY A 41 -6.31 -15.94 -16.85
N LEU A 42 -5.89 -14.71 -17.20
CA LEU A 42 -5.61 -13.68 -16.21
C LEU A 42 -6.87 -13.29 -15.44
N ILE A 43 -6.70 -12.98 -14.15
CA ILE A 43 -7.78 -12.57 -13.27
C ILE A 43 -8.09 -11.09 -13.50
N PRO A 44 -9.32 -10.70 -13.82
CA PRO A 44 -9.65 -9.30 -14.02
C PRO A 44 -9.60 -8.54 -12.68
N PRO A 45 -8.89 -7.40 -12.61
CA PRO A 45 -8.94 -6.53 -11.44
C PRO A 45 -10.28 -5.81 -11.37
N MET A 46 -10.64 -5.28 -10.19
CA MET A 46 -11.78 -4.37 -10.12
C MET A 46 -11.44 -3.00 -10.67
N MET A 47 -12.41 -2.39 -11.32
CA MET A 47 -12.28 -1.05 -11.86
C MET A 47 -12.90 -0.02 -10.91
N TYR A 48 -12.15 1.02 -10.60
CA TYR A 48 -12.66 2.23 -9.97
C TYR A 48 -12.55 3.40 -10.95
N GLY A 49 -13.67 3.74 -11.57
CA GLY A 49 -13.66 4.63 -12.74
C GLY A 49 -12.90 4.00 -13.92
N ASP A 50 -12.38 4.85 -14.81
CA ASP A 50 -11.80 4.38 -16.08
C ASP A 50 -10.30 4.04 -15.98
N ASN A 51 -9.60 4.60 -15.00
CA ASN A 51 -8.14 4.60 -14.96
C ASN A 51 -7.53 3.94 -13.72
N LEU A 52 -8.33 3.36 -12.83
CA LEU A 52 -7.81 2.70 -11.62
C LEU A 52 -8.27 1.23 -11.57
N LYS A 53 -7.29 0.34 -11.67
CA LYS A 53 -7.43 -1.10 -11.44
C LYS A 53 -7.10 -1.41 -10.00
N VAL A 54 -7.91 -2.20 -9.30
CA VAL A 54 -7.72 -2.50 -7.87
C VAL A 54 -7.75 -4.00 -7.64
N ILE A 55 -6.83 -4.49 -6.84
CA ILE A 55 -6.85 -5.85 -6.27
C ILE A 55 -6.55 -5.80 -4.78
N SER A 56 -7.24 -6.59 -4.01
CA SER A 56 -7.02 -6.79 -2.58
C SER A 56 -7.42 -8.22 -2.20
N LEU A 57 -6.84 -8.75 -1.15
CA LEU A 57 -7.25 -10.06 -0.62
C LEU A 57 -8.68 -10.08 -0.08
N GLU A 58 -9.22 -8.94 0.27
CA GLU A 58 -10.64 -8.80 0.66
C GLU A 58 -11.60 -9.38 -0.40
N TYR A 59 -11.18 -9.46 -1.66
CA TYR A 59 -11.95 -10.08 -2.74
C TYR A 59 -12.08 -11.60 -2.64
N MET A 60 -11.09 -12.23 -2.02
CA MET A 60 -11.02 -13.70 -1.89
C MET A 60 -11.75 -14.18 -0.62
N MET A 61 -12.22 -13.24 0.21
CA MET A 61 -12.94 -13.57 1.45
C MET A 61 -14.43 -13.76 1.20
N GLU A 62 -15.01 -14.80 1.82
CA GLU A 62 -16.47 -15.00 1.80
C GLU A 62 -17.18 -13.93 2.63
N ASP A 63 -16.64 -13.63 3.80
CA ASP A 63 -17.09 -12.54 4.66
C ASP A 63 -15.90 -11.61 4.97
N ARG A 64 -16.15 -10.30 4.90
CA ARG A 64 -15.14 -9.27 5.17
C ARG A 64 -14.72 -9.18 6.63
N ASP A 65 -15.56 -9.67 7.50
CA ASP A 65 -15.32 -9.67 8.94
C ASP A 65 -14.69 -10.99 9.41
N ASP A 66 -14.48 -11.95 8.50
CA ASP A 66 -13.78 -13.18 8.82
C ASP A 66 -12.28 -12.93 9.03
N PRO A 67 -11.67 -13.50 10.08
CA PRO A 67 -10.25 -13.36 10.31
C PRO A 67 -9.43 -14.13 9.27
N ILE A 68 -8.51 -13.46 8.60
CA ILE A 68 -7.54 -14.12 7.71
C ILE A 68 -6.45 -14.76 8.56
N ILE A 69 -6.47 -16.08 8.71
CA ILE A 69 -5.43 -16.83 9.41
C ILE A 69 -4.46 -17.44 8.38
N TRP A 70 -3.75 -16.60 7.67
CA TRP A 70 -2.76 -17.06 6.71
C TRP A 70 -1.35 -17.04 7.31
N ARG A 71 -0.62 -18.15 7.11
CA ARG A 71 0.80 -18.24 7.47
C ARG A 71 1.66 -17.69 6.33
N GLY A 72 2.90 -17.28 6.65
CA GLY A 72 3.84 -16.66 5.71
C GLY A 72 3.86 -17.23 4.28
N PRO A 73 3.98 -18.55 4.06
CA PRO A 73 4.01 -19.11 2.70
C PRO A 73 2.77 -18.80 1.84
N LEU A 74 1.57 -18.78 2.45
CA LEU A 74 0.33 -18.44 1.73
C LEU A 74 0.27 -16.98 1.36
N LYS A 75 0.76 -16.09 2.23
CA LYS A 75 0.85 -14.64 1.96
C LYS A 75 1.78 -14.37 0.78
N VAL A 76 2.96 -14.96 0.81
CA VAL A 76 3.96 -14.86 -0.27
C VAL A 76 3.36 -15.34 -1.60
N GLN A 77 2.64 -16.46 -1.58
CA GLN A 77 2.00 -17.00 -2.77
C GLN A 77 0.93 -16.04 -3.32
N ALA A 78 0.07 -15.49 -2.46
CA ALA A 78 -0.98 -14.56 -2.88
C ALA A 78 -0.39 -13.29 -3.52
N ILE A 79 0.65 -12.70 -2.93
CA ILE A 79 1.31 -11.52 -3.49
C ILE A 79 1.92 -11.85 -4.86
N ARG A 80 2.57 -13.01 -5.00
CA ARG A 80 3.10 -13.46 -6.31
C ARG A 80 2.00 -13.62 -7.35
N GLN A 81 0.85 -14.18 -6.97
CA GLN A 81 -0.31 -14.31 -7.85
C GLN A 81 -0.86 -12.94 -8.24
N PHE A 82 -0.93 -11.99 -7.33
CA PHE A 82 -1.36 -10.62 -7.64
C PHE A 82 -0.44 -9.94 -8.65
N VAL A 83 0.85 -10.22 -8.61
CA VAL A 83 1.79 -9.68 -9.60
C VAL A 83 1.67 -10.39 -10.94
N ALA A 84 1.52 -11.73 -10.95
CA ALA A 84 1.64 -12.55 -12.15
C ALA A 84 0.31 -12.82 -12.85
N ASP A 85 -0.77 -13.01 -12.09
CA ASP A 85 -2.03 -13.58 -12.60
C ASP A 85 -3.13 -12.53 -12.78
N ILE A 86 -2.93 -11.29 -12.34
CA ILE A 86 -3.90 -10.20 -12.55
C ILE A 86 -3.70 -9.58 -13.92
N ASP A 87 -4.82 -9.31 -14.62
CA ASP A 87 -4.82 -8.57 -15.90
C ASP A 87 -4.59 -7.08 -15.67
N TRP A 88 -3.36 -6.74 -15.34
CA TRP A 88 -2.97 -5.35 -15.18
C TRP A 88 -2.99 -4.58 -16.51
N GLY A 89 -2.70 -5.25 -17.64
CA GLY A 89 -2.49 -4.60 -18.94
C GLY A 89 -1.36 -3.55 -18.85
N ASP A 90 -1.45 -2.53 -19.69
CA ASP A 90 -0.47 -1.43 -19.67
C ASP A 90 -0.80 -0.46 -18.52
N LEU A 91 0.08 -0.34 -17.55
CA LEU A 91 0.01 0.61 -16.44
C LEU A 91 1.11 1.66 -16.58
N ASP A 92 0.79 2.90 -16.19
CA ASP A 92 1.79 3.94 -15.93
C ASP A 92 2.37 3.81 -14.51
N TYR A 93 1.54 3.37 -13.56
CA TYR A 93 1.92 3.19 -12.16
C TYR A 93 1.25 1.97 -11.55
N LEU A 94 2.01 1.18 -10.79
CA LEU A 94 1.48 0.21 -9.84
C LEU A 94 1.77 0.71 -8.42
N VAL A 95 0.73 1.09 -7.70
CA VAL A 95 0.82 1.49 -6.29
C VAL A 95 0.53 0.26 -5.44
N ILE A 96 1.42 -0.02 -4.50
CA ILE A 96 1.31 -1.18 -3.62
C ILE A 96 1.12 -0.67 -2.20
N ASP A 97 -0.01 -0.98 -1.61
CA ASP A 97 -0.32 -0.68 -0.22
C ASP A 97 0.14 -1.84 0.65
N ALA A 98 1.18 -1.61 1.43
CA ALA A 98 1.83 -2.62 2.23
C ALA A 98 1.55 -2.40 3.72
N PRO A 99 1.46 -3.49 4.53
CA PRO A 99 1.31 -3.37 5.96
C PRO A 99 2.49 -2.62 6.59
N PRO A 100 2.29 -2.05 7.79
CA PRO A 100 3.38 -1.41 8.50
C PRO A 100 4.47 -2.42 8.90
N GLY A 101 5.71 -1.95 8.92
CA GLY A 101 6.85 -2.74 9.38
C GLY A 101 7.66 -3.41 8.27
N THR A 102 8.33 -4.51 8.60
CA THR A 102 9.35 -5.18 7.78
C THR A 102 9.04 -6.67 7.59
N GLY A 103 7.76 -7.03 7.47
CA GLY A 103 7.28 -8.40 7.37
C GLY A 103 7.52 -9.08 6.02
N ASP A 104 6.88 -10.23 5.84
CA ASP A 104 6.99 -11.04 4.62
C ASP A 104 6.41 -10.34 3.40
N GLU A 105 5.41 -9.48 3.58
CA GLU A 105 4.70 -8.79 2.52
C GLU A 105 5.61 -7.78 1.78
N PRO A 106 6.20 -6.77 2.44
CA PRO A 106 7.13 -5.86 1.78
C PRO A 106 8.38 -6.55 1.26
N LEU A 107 8.85 -7.62 1.92
CA LEU A 107 9.98 -8.42 1.42
C LEU A 107 9.61 -9.14 0.13
N THR A 108 8.41 -9.71 0.04
CA THR A 108 7.93 -10.38 -1.18
C THR A 108 7.79 -9.41 -2.34
N VAL A 109 7.29 -8.19 -2.08
CA VAL A 109 7.22 -7.12 -3.08
C VAL A 109 8.63 -6.79 -3.60
N ALA A 110 9.58 -6.53 -2.70
CA ALA A 110 10.96 -6.21 -3.04
C ALA A 110 11.63 -7.31 -3.90
N GLN A 111 11.36 -8.57 -3.60
CA GLN A 111 11.94 -9.71 -4.32
C GLN A 111 11.32 -9.98 -5.69
N ASN A 112 10.04 -9.64 -5.88
CA ASN A 112 9.32 -9.97 -7.11
C ASN A 112 9.19 -8.78 -8.08
N ILE A 113 9.36 -7.55 -7.60
CA ILE A 113 9.26 -6.32 -8.41
C ILE A 113 10.60 -5.57 -8.29
N LYS A 114 11.53 -5.83 -9.22
CA LYS A 114 12.91 -5.33 -9.15
C LYS A 114 13.04 -3.80 -9.13
N ASP A 115 12.12 -3.10 -9.81
CA ASP A 115 12.14 -1.64 -9.93
C ASP A 115 11.21 -0.97 -8.92
N ALA A 116 10.74 -1.72 -7.89
CA ALA A 116 9.92 -1.17 -6.84
C ALA A 116 10.67 -0.08 -6.07
N GLN A 117 9.96 1.01 -5.79
CA GLN A 117 10.46 2.13 -5.00
C GLN A 117 9.56 2.32 -3.78
N ALA A 118 10.14 2.71 -2.68
CA ALA A 118 9.39 2.95 -1.45
C ALA A 118 9.06 4.43 -1.28
N LEU A 119 7.80 4.72 -0.97
CA LEU A 119 7.37 5.98 -0.39
C LEU A 119 6.98 5.70 1.05
N VAL A 120 7.73 6.26 2.00
CA VAL A 120 7.51 6.00 3.42
C VAL A 120 6.51 7.00 3.98
N VAL A 121 5.47 6.51 4.66
CA VAL A 121 4.46 7.37 5.30
C VAL A 121 4.56 7.23 6.81
N THR A 122 4.59 8.34 7.52
CA THR A 122 4.67 8.39 8.98
C THR A 122 3.75 9.44 9.57
N THR A 123 3.58 9.40 10.89
CA THR A 123 3.09 10.52 11.68
C THR A 123 4.24 11.10 12.51
N PRO A 124 4.16 12.34 13.04
CA PRO A 124 5.29 12.95 13.77
C PRO A 124 5.53 12.37 15.17
N GLN A 125 4.78 11.36 15.57
CA GLN A 125 4.90 10.72 16.89
C GLN A 125 6.16 9.84 16.95
N GLU A 126 6.90 9.91 18.07
CA GLU A 126 8.14 9.14 18.27
C GLU A 126 7.98 7.62 18.09
N VAL A 127 6.82 7.07 18.47
CA VAL A 127 6.53 5.64 18.30
C VAL A 127 6.45 5.27 16.81
N ALA A 128 5.75 6.07 16.01
CA ALA A 128 5.67 5.87 14.57
C ALA A 128 7.03 6.03 13.89
N LEU A 129 7.80 7.03 14.31
CA LEU A 129 9.15 7.27 13.79
C LEU A 129 10.11 6.12 14.11
N ALA A 130 9.97 5.48 15.27
CA ALA A 130 10.79 4.31 15.62
C ALA A 130 10.56 3.14 14.66
N ASP A 131 9.32 2.89 14.24
CA ASP A 131 9.00 1.84 13.27
C ASP A 131 9.41 2.24 11.85
N VAL A 132 9.24 3.50 11.48
CA VAL A 132 9.70 4.04 10.19
C VAL A 132 11.22 3.90 10.02
N ARG A 133 12.01 4.13 11.07
CA ARG A 133 13.47 3.89 11.03
C ARG A 133 13.81 2.44 10.68
N LYS A 134 13.04 1.48 11.20
CA LYS A 134 13.20 0.06 10.84
C LYS A 134 12.86 -0.17 9.37
N SER A 135 11.77 0.44 8.87
CA SER A 135 11.37 0.34 7.47
C SER A 135 12.39 0.95 6.52
N LEU A 136 13.00 2.08 6.87
CA LEU A 136 14.09 2.70 6.09
C LEU A 136 15.34 1.80 6.05
N ASN A 137 15.72 1.23 7.19
CA ASN A 137 16.83 0.27 7.24
C ASN A 137 16.53 -1.00 6.45
N PHE A 138 15.29 -1.48 6.47
CA PHE A 138 14.83 -2.59 5.64
C PHE A 138 14.99 -2.26 4.15
N CYS A 139 14.49 -1.12 3.69
CA CYS A 139 14.65 -0.69 2.30
C CYS A 139 16.12 -0.67 1.88
N LYS A 140 16.99 -0.16 2.75
CA LYS A 140 18.43 -0.17 2.52
C LYS A 140 19.00 -1.59 2.43
N HIS A 141 18.54 -2.50 3.27
CA HIS A 141 19.02 -3.89 3.30
C HIS A 141 18.61 -4.69 2.06
N VAL A 142 17.39 -4.42 1.53
CA VAL A 142 16.88 -5.07 0.29
C VAL A 142 17.21 -4.27 -0.97
N GLU A 143 18.04 -3.23 -0.86
CA GLU A 143 18.45 -2.36 -1.98
C GLU A 143 17.27 -1.67 -2.69
N MET A 144 16.17 -1.44 -1.98
CA MET A 144 15.00 -0.72 -2.49
C MET A 144 15.20 0.80 -2.36
N ASN A 145 15.08 1.51 -3.46
CA ASN A 145 15.19 2.96 -3.48
C ASN A 145 14.02 3.63 -2.75
N VAL A 146 14.33 4.51 -1.79
CA VAL A 146 13.32 5.33 -1.10
C VAL A 146 13.21 6.67 -1.81
N ILE A 147 12.07 6.91 -2.48
CA ILE A 147 11.84 8.13 -3.27
C ILE A 147 11.43 9.34 -2.43
N GLY A 148 10.99 9.11 -1.21
CA GLY A 148 10.61 10.18 -0.30
C GLY A 148 9.94 9.69 0.97
N MET A 149 9.69 10.64 1.87
CA MET A 149 8.93 10.43 3.10
C MET A 149 7.79 11.44 3.19
N VAL A 150 6.62 10.98 3.63
CA VAL A 150 5.44 11.81 3.88
C VAL A 150 5.14 11.80 5.37
N GLU A 151 5.21 12.97 6.02
CA GLU A 151 4.70 13.14 7.37
C GLU A 151 3.22 13.51 7.29
N ASN A 152 2.36 12.59 7.66
CA ASN A 152 0.91 12.78 7.72
C ASN A 152 0.50 13.23 9.14
N MET A 153 -0.68 13.85 9.28
CA MET A 153 -1.21 14.36 10.54
C MET A 153 -0.26 15.39 11.23
N SER A 154 0.51 16.10 10.43
CA SER A 154 1.46 17.13 10.86
C SER A 154 0.76 18.48 10.92
N GLY A 155 0.12 18.74 12.05
CA GLY A 155 -0.70 19.91 12.29
C GLY A 155 -2.19 19.73 11.92
N PHE A 156 -3.04 20.42 12.61
CA PHE A 156 -4.48 20.50 12.41
C PHE A 156 -4.90 21.95 12.31
N ILE A 157 -5.56 22.32 11.21
CA ILE A 157 -6.11 23.66 11.05
C ILE A 157 -7.49 23.70 11.70
N CYS A 158 -7.65 24.53 12.71
CA CYS A 158 -8.93 24.69 13.40
C CYS A 158 -9.98 25.28 12.43
N PRO A 159 -11.14 24.62 12.23
CA PRO A 159 -12.17 25.13 11.32
C PRO A 159 -12.88 26.40 11.81
N HIS A 160 -12.66 26.81 13.05
CA HIS A 160 -13.31 28.00 13.64
C HIS A 160 -12.41 29.23 13.64
N CYS A 161 -11.11 29.08 13.96
CA CYS A 161 -10.19 30.21 14.07
C CYS A 161 -9.03 30.16 13.08
N GLU A 162 -8.96 29.12 12.25
CA GLU A 162 -7.89 28.88 11.25
C GLU A 162 -6.47 28.77 11.84
N GLU A 163 -6.34 28.73 13.16
CA GLU A 163 -5.06 28.49 13.81
C GLU A 163 -4.60 27.04 13.63
N THR A 164 -3.31 26.84 13.39
CA THR A 164 -2.72 25.51 13.32
C THR A 164 -2.40 25.00 14.72
N VAL A 165 -2.94 23.84 15.06
CA VAL A 165 -2.71 23.15 16.34
C VAL A 165 -1.86 21.90 16.09
N GLU A 166 -0.78 21.75 16.83
CA GLU A 166 0.11 20.59 16.75
C GLU A 166 -0.38 19.46 17.66
N ILE A 167 -1.40 18.71 17.23
CA ILE A 167 -1.98 17.61 18.02
C ILE A 167 -0.96 16.50 18.28
N PHE A 168 -0.17 16.15 17.27
CA PHE A 168 0.81 15.05 17.30
C PHE A 168 2.26 15.52 17.17
N LYS A 169 2.54 16.80 17.40
CA LYS A 169 3.82 17.47 17.06
C LYS A 169 3.96 17.66 15.54
N THR A 170 5.12 18.13 15.09
CA THR A 170 5.50 18.35 13.69
C THR A 170 6.99 18.13 13.52
N GLY A 171 7.44 17.86 12.27
CA GLY A 171 8.86 17.84 11.89
C GLY A 171 9.65 16.59 12.29
N GLY A 172 9.01 15.59 12.90
CA GLY A 172 9.67 14.33 13.24
C GLY A 172 10.06 13.52 11.99
N GLY A 173 9.18 13.52 10.99
CA GLY A 173 9.42 12.90 9.70
C GLY A 173 10.54 13.59 8.93
N GLU A 174 10.52 14.92 8.84
CA GLU A 174 11.57 15.70 8.19
C GLU A 174 12.95 15.43 8.79
N LYS A 175 13.05 15.46 10.13
CA LYS A 175 14.28 15.12 10.84
C LYS A 175 14.77 13.71 10.50
N THR A 176 13.84 12.73 10.49
CA THR A 176 14.18 11.33 10.18
C THR A 176 14.60 11.18 8.71
N ALA A 177 13.90 11.84 7.77
CA ALA A 177 14.26 11.85 6.37
C ALA A 177 15.70 12.37 6.18
N HIS A 178 16.02 13.50 6.81
CA HIS A 178 17.37 14.09 6.75
C HIS A 178 18.44 13.15 7.32
N GLU A 179 18.19 12.49 8.45
CA GLU A 179 19.10 11.49 9.07
C GLU A 179 19.42 10.32 8.12
N PHE A 180 18.45 9.92 7.29
CA PHE A 180 18.59 8.80 6.35
C PHE A 180 18.96 9.24 4.93
N GLY A 181 19.09 10.52 4.67
CA GLY A 181 19.39 11.07 3.34
C GLY A 181 18.24 10.89 2.34
N VAL A 182 17.02 10.91 2.81
CA VAL A 182 15.78 10.78 2.02
C VAL A 182 15.10 12.15 1.92
N ASN A 183 14.41 12.41 0.81
CA ASN A 183 13.63 13.64 0.61
C ASN A 183 12.28 13.60 1.33
#